data_52f931a69ff7bf42aab9dac6b6c25c71
#
_entry.id   52f931a69ff7bf42aab9dac6b6c25c71
#
_cell.length_a   1.000
_cell.length_b   1.000
_cell.length_c   1.000
_cell.angle_alpha   90.00
_cell.angle_beta   90.00
_cell.angle_gamma   90.00
#
_symmetry.space_group_name_H-M   'P 1'
#
loop_
_entity.id
_entity.type
_entity.pdbx_description
1 polymer ?
#
loop_
_entity_poly.entity_id
_entity_poly.type
_entity_poly.pdbx_seq_one_letter_code
_entity_poly.pdbx_strand_id
1 'polypeptide(L)'
;MVRLAKRLAVLAVAGTLTATSLTGCGTINTDETVATVGDEKITLGVANFYARLQQAQYETYYASMMGTTAEEMWAKEVSDDQTYEEQTKKSILENLENMYLVSQHASDYDVALTEEEQQAIKDAAAKFGEDNSDDVKKVVSGDEEEVAKVLELMTISNKMETAMEAGVDENVSDEDAAQKSMQYLLFSYTTTDDSGESQTLSDDEKEALKTTAQAFDDRLKGGEDMETVASAAGLTAQTATFDSESTSPDKDLIAAADENWGIGKNGGLLA
;
A
#
# COMPACT_ATOMS: atom_id res chain seq x y z
N MET A 1 -23.49 -18.76 -0.89
CA MET A 1 -23.04 -19.16 0.45
C MET A 1 -21.73 -19.92 0.30
N VAL A 2 -20.64 -19.25 0.14
CA VAL A 2 -19.32 -19.89 -0.02
C VAL A 2 -18.46 -19.50 1.18
N ARG A 3 -18.34 -20.47 2.12
CA ARG A 3 -17.43 -20.39 3.26
C ARG A 3 -16.02 -20.78 2.79
N LEU A 4 -15.35 -19.92 2.03
CA LEU A 4 -13.96 -20.13 1.63
C LEU A 4 -12.96 -19.18 2.31
N ALA A 5 -13.42 -18.30 3.17
CA ALA A 5 -12.58 -17.28 3.83
C ALA A 5 -11.93 -17.71 5.15
N LYS A 6 -11.70 -19.00 5.40
CA LYS A 6 -11.14 -19.44 6.69
C LYS A 6 -10.07 -20.53 6.56
N ARG A 7 -9.10 -20.36 5.69
CA ARG A 7 -7.81 -21.11 5.77
C ARG A 7 -6.66 -20.32 5.14
N LEU A 8 -6.56 -19.03 5.39
CA LEU A 8 -5.25 -18.38 5.33
C LEU A 8 -4.51 -18.76 6.61
N ALA A 9 -3.76 -19.85 6.53
CA ALA A 9 -2.74 -20.11 7.51
C ALA A 9 -1.71 -18.99 7.37
N VAL A 10 -1.68 -18.09 8.34
CA VAL A 10 -0.58 -17.14 8.50
C VAL A 10 0.66 -17.97 8.80
N LEU A 11 1.40 -18.34 7.76
CA LEU A 11 2.75 -18.83 7.90
C LEU A 11 3.59 -17.64 8.37
N ALA A 12 4.07 -17.70 9.59
CA ALA A 12 5.02 -16.74 10.13
C ALA A 12 6.29 -16.84 9.29
N VAL A 13 6.47 -15.89 8.36
CA VAL A 13 7.72 -15.73 7.63
C VAL A 13 8.71 -15.12 8.62
N ALA A 14 9.54 -15.96 9.23
CA ALA A 14 10.68 -15.52 10.00
C ALA A 14 11.84 -15.18 9.04
N GLY A 15 11.69 -14.09 8.31
CA GLY A 15 12.78 -13.52 7.53
C GLY A 15 13.76 -12.82 8.45
N THR A 16 14.89 -13.43 8.74
CA THR A 16 16.04 -12.72 9.30
C THR A 16 16.68 -11.92 8.17
N LEU A 17 16.30 -10.65 8.05
CA LEU A 17 17.03 -9.66 7.26
C LEU A 17 18.42 -9.47 7.89
N THR A 18 19.40 -10.25 7.46
CA THR A 18 20.77 -9.86 7.63
C THR A 18 21.02 -8.74 6.63
N ALA A 19 20.94 -7.49 7.11
CA ALA A 19 21.37 -6.32 6.36
C ALA A 19 22.87 -6.43 6.10
N THR A 20 23.25 -7.20 5.07
CA THR A 20 24.57 -7.08 4.49
C THR A 20 24.56 -5.80 3.68
N SER A 21 25.18 -4.77 4.26
CA SER A 21 25.46 -3.49 3.59
C SER A 21 26.05 -3.76 2.22
N LEU A 22 25.35 -3.38 1.16
CA LEU A 22 25.78 -3.45 -0.24
C LEU A 22 26.90 -2.43 -0.56
N THR A 23 27.68 -2.04 0.42
CA THR A 23 28.87 -1.20 0.28
C THR A 23 30.11 -2.10 0.28
N GLY A 24 30.36 -2.77 -0.84
CA GLY A 24 31.59 -3.53 -1.01
C GLY A 24 31.75 -4.02 -2.44
N CYS A 25 32.93 -3.83 -3.02
CA CYS A 25 33.39 -4.48 -4.24
C CYS A 25 33.56 -5.99 -4.02
N GLY A 26 32.55 -6.68 -3.52
CA GLY A 26 32.49 -8.12 -3.33
C GLY A 26 31.60 -8.76 -4.37
N THR A 27 31.93 -9.96 -4.80
CA THR A 27 31.07 -10.78 -5.64
C THR A 27 29.80 -11.13 -4.84
N ILE A 28 28.62 -10.79 -5.35
CA ILE A 28 27.35 -11.20 -4.77
C ILE A 28 27.26 -12.73 -4.84
N ASN A 29 26.98 -13.39 -3.71
CA ASN A 29 26.68 -14.81 -3.72
C ASN A 29 25.22 -14.99 -4.09
N THR A 30 24.93 -15.20 -5.36
CA THR A 30 23.57 -15.32 -5.90
C THR A 30 22.77 -16.49 -5.32
N ASP A 31 23.44 -17.55 -4.86
CA ASP A 31 22.81 -18.75 -4.27
C ASP A 31 22.36 -18.56 -2.81
N GLU A 32 22.75 -17.47 -2.15
CA GLU A 32 22.39 -17.22 -0.76
C GLU A 32 20.87 -17.05 -0.62
N THR A 33 20.27 -17.72 0.38
CA THR A 33 18.83 -17.63 0.65
C THR A 33 18.52 -16.37 1.47
N VAL A 34 17.71 -15.47 0.94
CA VAL A 34 17.27 -14.24 1.64
C VAL A 34 15.91 -14.39 2.31
N ALA A 35 15.04 -15.26 1.78
CA ALA A 35 13.74 -15.58 2.37
C ALA A 35 13.29 -16.98 1.93
N THR A 36 12.22 -17.48 2.54
CA THR A 36 11.61 -18.76 2.19
C THR A 36 10.10 -18.64 2.22
N VAL A 37 9.42 -19.10 1.16
CA VAL A 37 7.96 -19.11 1.06
C VAL A 37 7.51 -20.56 0.86
N GLY A 38 6.84 -21.15 1.86
CA GLY A 38 6.60 -22.57 1.91
C GLY A 38 7.92 -23.35 1.88
N ASP A 39 8.10 -24.23 0.89
CA ASP A 39 9.32 -25.03 0.67
C ASP A 39 10.30 -24.38 -0.32
N GLU A 40 9.92 -23.25 -0.95
CA GLU A 40 10.75 -22.57 -1.93
C GLU A 40 11.62 -21.49 -1.31
N LYS A 41 12.87 -21.42 -1.77
CA LYS A 41 13.84 -20.44 -1.35
C LYS A 41 13.89 -19.28 -2.35
N ILE A 42 13.88 -18.07 -1.83
CA ILE A 42 14.21 -16.87 -2.58
C ILE A 42 15.71 -16.65 -2.45
N THR A 43 16.40 -16.74 -3.57
CA THR A 43 17.85 -16.51 -3.61
C THR A 43 18.17 -15.03 -3.68
N LEU A 44 19.37 -14.66 -3.21
CA LEU A 44 19.88 -13.28 -3.31
C LEU A 44 20.00 -12.85 -4.79
N GLY A 45 20.30 -13.76 -5.71
CA GLY A 45 20.35 -13.48 -7.14
C GLY A 45 19.00 -12.98 -7.67
N VAL A 46 17.93 -13.74 -7.45
CA VAL A 46 16.56 -13.37 -7.85
C VAL A 46 16.12 -12.08 -7.16
N ALA A 47 16.37 -11.96 -5.85
CA ALA A 47 15.97 -10.76 -5.08
C ALA A 47 16.73 -9.51 -5.56
N ASN A 48 18.05 -9.61 -5.82
CA ASN A 48 18.83 -8.48 -6.32
C ASN A 48 18.38 -8.09 -7.73
N PHE A 49 18.19 -9.04 -8.65
CA PHE A 49 17.73 -8.71 -10.00
C PHE A 49 16.38 -8.00 -9.96
N TYR A 50 15.43 -8.50 -9.21
CA TYR A 50 14.12 -7.86 -9.04
C TYR A 50 14.24 -6.46 -8.41
N ALA A 51 15.04 -6.31 -7.36
CA ALA A 51 15.28 -5.01 -6.72
C ALA A 51 15.91 -3.99 -7.68
N ARG A 52 16.89 -4.39 -8.51
CA ARG A 52 17.49 -3.51 -9.51
C ARG A 52 16.53 -3.11 -10.61
N LEU A 53 15.67 -4.02 -11.04
CA LEU A 53 14.59 -3.72 -11.98
C LEU A 53 13.63 -2.66 -11.41
N GLN A 54 13.21 -2.83 -10.15
CA GLN A 54 12.37 -1.87 -9.45
C GLN A 54 13.09 -0.53 -9.25
N GLN A 55 14.36 -0.55 -8.83
CA GLN A 55 15.17 0.65 -8.66
C GLN A 55 15.20 1.51 -9.94
N ALA A 56 15.41 0.88 -11.10
CA ALA A 56 15.42 1.60 -12.37
C ALA A 56 14.09 2.30 -12.67
N GLN A 57 12.96 1.68 -12.30
CA GLN A 57 11.62 2.29 -12.43
C GLN A 57 11.46 3.46 -11.44
N TYR A 58 11.81 3.28 -10.18
CA TYR A 58 11.73 4.33 -9.16
C TYR A 58 12.57 5.56 -9.53
N GLU A 59 13.82 5.37 -9.92
CA GLU A 59 14.72 6.47 -10.29
C GLU A 59 14.24 7.20 -11.55
N THR A 60 13.71 6.48 -12.52
CA THR A 60 13.20 7.10 -13.76
C THR A 60 11.94 7.93 -13.53
N TYR A 61 11.01 7.42 -12.71
CA TYR A 61 9.70 8.05 -12.54
C TYR A 61 9.63 8.99 -11.34
N TYR A 62 10.08 8.56 -10.16
CA TYR A 62 9.82 9.27 -8.91
C TYR A 62 10.82 10.37 -8.59
N ALA A 63 12.12 10.16 -8.85
CA ALA A 63 13.12 11.19 -8.57
C ALA A 63 12.83 12.47 -9.38
N SER A 64 12.50 12.28 -10.66
CA SER A 64 12.13 13.41 -11.54
C SER A 64 10.83 14.11 -11.10
N MET A 65 9.84 13.34 -10.69
CA MET A 65 8.55 13.87 -10.25
C MET A 65 8.63 14.60 -8.90
N MET A 66 9.54 14.16 -8.02
CA MET A 66 9.79 14.78 -6.71
C MET A 66 10.76 15.98 -6.79
N GLY A 67 11.34 16.26 -7.97
CA GLY A 67 12.29 17.36 -8.15
C GLY A 67 13.60 17.19 -7.37
N THR A 68 14.00 15.94 -7.10
CA THR A 68 15.18 15.57 -6.32
C THR A 68 16.10 14.65 -7.13
N THR A 69 17.32 14.43 -6.64
CA THR A 69 18.21 13.41 -7.21
C THR A 69 17.85 12.02 -6.68
N ALA A 70 18.24 10.96 -7.40
CA ALA A 70 18.03 9.58 -6.92
C ALA A 70 18.72 9.35 -5.57
N GLU A 71 19.95 9.88 -5.38
CA GLU A 71 20.69 9.75 -4.12
C GLU A 71 19.96 10.40 -2.94
N GLU A 72 19.46 11.62 -3.12
CA GLU A 72 18.70 12.33 -2.08
C GLU A 72 17.37 11.62 -1.78
N MET A 73 16.71 11.09 -2.81
CA MET A 73 15.47 10.32 -2.64
C MET A 73 15.69 9.08 -1.76
N TRP A 74 16.72 8.29 -2.07
CA TRP A 74 17.02 7.07 -1.33
C TRP A 74 17.45 7.32 0.12
N ALA A 75 18.22 8.40 0.35
CA ALA A 75 18.70 8.77 1.67
C ALA A 75 17.65 9.46 2.55
N LYS A 76 16.48 9.80 2.01
CA LYS A 76 15.43 10.51 2.75
C LYS A 76 14.89 9.65 3.89
N GLU A 77 14.89 10.18 5.10
CA GLU A 77 14.20 9.58 6.24
C GLU A 77 12.68 9.65 6.05
N VAL A 78 11.98 8.53 6.25
CA VAL A 78 10.53 8.40 6.07
C VAL A 78 9.80 8.07 7.36
N SER A 79 10.51 7.53 8.34
CA SER A 79 10.03 7.27 9.71
C SER A 79 11.21 7.15 10.65
N ASP A 80 10.95 7.02 11.96
CA ASP A 80 11.97 6.91 13.00
C ASP A 80 13.05 5.87 12.63
N ASP A 81 14.25 6.39 12.38
CA ASP A 81 15.46 5.63 12.02
C ASP A 81 15.39 4.79 10.74
N GLN A 82 14.45 5.06 9.81
CA GLN A 82 14.33 4.30 8.56
C GLN A 82 14.40 5.23 7.33
N THR A 83 15.30 4.91 6.40
CA THR A 83 15.39 5.60 5.11
C THR A 83 14.38 5.08 4.09
N TYR A 84 14.10 5.87 3.06
CA TYR A 84 13.26 5.43 1.94
C TYR A 84 13.84 4.19 1.23
N GLU A 85 15.17 4.10 1.15
CA GLU A 85 15.85 2.91 0.61
C GLU A 85 15.52 1.65 1.42
N GLU A 86 15.63 1.71 2.75
CA GLU A 86 15.37 0.57 3.63
C GLU A 86 13.90 0.15 3.59
N GLN A 87 12.98 1.10 3.61
CA GLN A 87 11.56 0.83 3.46
C GLN A 87 11.26 0.18 2.10
N THR A 88 11.83 0.72 1.02
CA THR A 88 11.61 0.18 -0.33
C THR A 88 12.18 -1.23 -0.47
N LYS A 89 13.37 -1.51 0.06
CA LYS A 89 13.96 -2.86 0.06
C LYS A 89 13.06 -3.86 0.77
N LYS A 90 12.48 -3.48 1.89
CA LYS A 90 11.53 -4.32 2.63
C LYS A 90 10.28 -4.61 1.78
N SER A 91 9.68 -3.58 1.20
CA SER A 91 8.49 -3.72 0.35
C SER A 91 8.76 -4.56 -0.90
N ILE A 92 9.94 -4.43 -1.50
CA ILE A 92 10.37 -5.24 -2.64
C ILE A 92 10.47 -6.73 -2.26
N LEU A 93 11.03 -7.03 -1.08
CA LEU A 93 11.11 -8.41 -0.60
C LEU A 93 9.71 -8.98 -0.31
N GLU A 94 8.85 -8.24 0.35
CA GLU A 94 7.45 -8.63 0.61
C GLU A 94 6.69 -8.87 -0.70
N ASN A 95 6.88 -8.03 -1.72
CA ASN A 95 6.29 -8.24 -3.04
C ASN A 95 6.80 -9.51 -3.70
N LEU A 96 8.10 -9.76 -3.60
CA LEU A 96 8.68 -10.98 -4.16
C LEU A 96 8.17 -12.23 -3.44
N GLU A 97 8.06 -12.21 -2.11
CA GLU A 97 7.45 -13.28 -1.32
C GLU A 97 6.00 -13.53 -1.74
N ASN A 98 5.23 -12.48 -1.98
CA ASN A 98 3.85 -12.58 -2.49
C ASN A 98 3.80 -13.20 -3.89
N MET A 99 4.73 -12.85 -4.79
CA MET A 99 4.80 -13.44 -6.13
C MET A 99 5.09 -14.95 -6.05
N TYR A 100 5.99 -15.40 -5.16
CA TYR A 100 6.23 -16.81 -4.91
C TYR A 100 5.00 -17.51 -4.36
N LEU A 101 4.32 -16.90 -3.37
CA LEU A 101 3.09 -17.45 -2.80
C LEU A 101 2.00 -17.59 -3.86
N VAL A 102 1.77 -16.57 -4.67
CA VAL A 102 0.81 -16.59 -5.77
C VAL A 102 1.16 -17.67 -6.80
N SER A 103 2.44 -17.82 -7.12
CA SER A 103 2.92 -18.84 -8.05
C SER A 103 2.67 -20.27 -7.53
N GLN A 104 2.84 -20.51 -6.22
CA GLN A 104 2.55 -21.81 -5.60
C GLN A 104 1.07 -22.19 -5.66
N HIS A 105 0.18 -21.21 -5.74
CA HIS A 105 -1.27 -21.37 -5.84
C HIS A 105 -1.84 -21.24 -7.26
N ALA A 106 -0.98 -21.08 -8.26
CA ALA A 106 -1.41 -20.87 -9.65
C ALA A 106 -2.30 -22.03 -10.17
N SER A 107 -1.98 -23.27 -9.80
CA SER A 107 -2.77 -24.43 -10.19
C SER A 107 -4.17 -24.47 -9.58
N ASP A 108 -4.41 -23.80 -8.46
CA ASP A 108 -5.72 -23.74 -7.80
C ASP A 108 -6.73 -22.89 -8.62
N TYR A 109 -6.21 -22.07 -9.53
CA TYR A 109 -6.94 -21.20 -10.44
C TYR A 109 -6.79 -21.62 -11.92
N ASP A 110 -6.32 -22.84 -12.19
CA ASP A 110 -6.03 -23.31 -13.55
C ASP A 110 -5.04 -22.42 -14.32
N VAL A 111 -4.18 -21.69 -13.61
CA VAL A 111 -3.16 -20.82 -14.20
C VAL A 111 -1.85 -21.60 -14.37
N ALA A 112 -1.31 -21.54 -15.58
CA ALA A 112 0.02 -22.06 -15.93
C ALA A 112 0.61 -21.25 -17.08
N LEU A 113 1.93 -21.24 -17.20
CA LEU A 113 2.60 -20.69 -18.38
C LEU A 113 2.38 -21.60 -19.58
N THR A 114 2.02 -21.00 -20.70
CA THR A 114 1.96 -21.70 -21.99
C THR A 114 3.38 -21.97 -22.52
N GLU A 115 3.51 -22.88 -23.49
CA GLU A 115 4.80 -23.13 -24.15
C GLU A 115 5.37 -21.86 -24.82
N GLU A 116 4.50 -21.02 -25.39
CA GLU A 116 4.86 -19.77 -26.02
C GLU A 116 5.39 -18.76 -24.98
N GLU A 117 4.73 -18.62 -23.84
CA GLU A 117 5.18 -17.75 -22.73
C GLU A 117 6.52 -18.23 -22.16
N GLN A 118 6.69 -19.55 -21.95
CA GLN A 118 7.96 -20.11 -21.49
C GLN A 118 9.10 -19.84 -22.49
N GLN A 119 8.83 -19.94 -23.79
CA GLN A 119 9.83 -19.64 -24.80
C GLN A 119 10.16 -18.15 -24.83
N ALA A 120 9.14 -17.28 -24.75
CA ALA A 120 9.34 -15.82 -24.71
C ALA A 120 10.15 -15.37 -23.48
N ILE A 121 9.94 -15.99 -22.31
CA ILE A 121 10.74 -15.75 -21.10
C ILE A 121 12.20 -16.14 -21.33
N LYS A 122 12.47 -17.31 -21.89
CA LYS A 122 13.83 -17.76 -22.21
C LYS A 122 14.52 -16.83 -23.21
N ASP A 123 13.80 -16.46 -24.28
CA ASP A 123 14.36 -15.55 -25.29
C ASP A 123 14.66 -14.16 -24.70
N ALA A 124 13.80 -13.66 -23.82
CA ALA A 124 14.01 -12.39 -23.13
C ALA A 124 15.20 -12.43 -22.16
N ALA A 125 15.36 -13.52 -21.42
CA ALA A 125 16.51 -13.71 -20.51
C ALA A 125 17.82 -13.82 -21.28
N ALA A 126 17.87 -14.60 -22.36
CA ALA A 126 19.02 -14.71 -23.22
C ALA A 126 19.39 -13.35 -23.85
N LYS A 127 18.38 -12.63 -24.37
CA LYS A 127 18.57 -11.30 -24.94
C LYS A 127 19.12 -10.31 -23.90
N PHE A 128 18.63 -10.34 -22.66
CA PHE A 128 19.20 -9.53 -21.59
C PHE A 128 20.69 -9.83 -21.38
N GLY A 129 21.07 -11.12 -21.40
CA GLY A 129 22.44 -11.55 -21.31
C GLY A 129 23.33 -11.07 -22.46
N GLU A 130 22.78 -11.02 -23.70
CA GLU A 130 23.48 -10.52 -24.89
C GLU A 130 23.65 -9.00 -24.89
N ASP A 131 22.62 -8.25 -24.44
CA ASP A 131 22.57 -6.78 -24.48
C ASP A 131 23.37 -6.13 -23.35
N ASN A 132 23.79 -6.89 -22.32
CA ASN A 132 24.46 -6.35 -21.14
C ASN A 132 25.86 -6.95 -20.95
N SER A 133 26.82 -6.11 -20.55
CA SER A 133 28.17 -6.57 -20.24
C SER A 133 28.20 -7.46 -18.99
N ASP A 134 29.26 -8.28 -18.88
CA ASP A 134 29.42 -9.15 -17.70
C ASP A 134 29.53 -8.35 -16.39
N ASP A 135 30.09 -7.13 -16.43
CA ASP A 135 30.18 -6.29 -15.24
C ASP A 135 28.76 -5.78 -14.80
N VAL A 136 27.90 -5.44 -15.76
CA VAL A 136 26.51 -5.08 -15.46
C VAL A 136 25.77 -6.29 -14.90
N LYS A 137 25.86 -7.44 -15.54
CA LYS A 137 25.22 -8.69 -15.08
C LYS A 137 25.63 -9.05 -13.65
N LYS A 138 26.90 -8.94 -13.30
CA LYS A 138 27.38 -9.18 -11.93
C LYS A 138 26.77 -8.24 -10.90
N VAL A 139 26.61 -6.96 -11.24
CA VAL A 139 26.03 -5.96 -10.31
C VAL A 139 24.55 -6.20 -10.08
N VAL A 140 23.81 -6.55 -11.14
CA VAL A 140 22.36 -6.73 -11.06
C VAL A 140 21.92 -8.18 -10.84
N SER A 141 22.85 -9.13 -10.74
CA SER A 141 22.58 -10.58 -10.75
C SER A 141 21.76 -10.98 -11.98
N GLY A 142 22.19 -10.50 -13.16
CA GLY A 142 21.46 -10.62 -14.41
C GLY A 142 21.87 -11.85 -15.23
N ASP A 143 22.11 -12.98 -14.61
CA ASP A 143 22.29 -14.24 -15.30
C ASP A 143 20.94 -14.75 -15.82
N GLU A 144 20.95 -15.57 -16.87
CA GLU A 144 19.71 -16.01 -17.56
C GLU A 144 18.70 -16.70 -16.61
N GLU A 145 19.18 -17.40 -15.60
CA GLU A 145 18.33 -18.14 -14.64
C GLU A 145 17.55 -17.17 -13.74
N GLU A 146 18.23 -16.18 -13.14
CA GLU A 146 17.62 -15.16 -12.29
C GLU A 146 16.65 -14.29 -13.07
N VAL A 147 17.04 -13.86 -14.27
CA VAL A 147 16.18 -13.08 -15.16
C VAL A 147 14.93 -13.85 -15.54
N ALA A 148 15.10 -15.10 -15.98
CA ALA A 148 13.98 -15.97 -16.34
C ALA A 148 13.03 -16.22 -15.16
N LYS A 149 13.58 -16.46 -13.95
CA LYS A 149 12.75 -16.67 -12.73
C LYS A 149 11.91 -15.45 -12.38
N VAL A 150 12.48 -14.25 -12.45
CA VAL A 150 11.71 -13.01 -12.19
C VAL A 150 10.62 -12.81 -13.23
N LEU A 151 10.92 -13.02 -14.52
CA LEU A 151 9.92 -12.90 -15.60
C LEU A 151 8.80 -13.94 -15.47
N GLU A 152 9.14 -15.18 -15.08
CA GLU A 152 8.16 -16.24 -14.78
C GLU A 152 7.20 -15.80 -13.67
N LEU A 153 7.73 -15.35 -12.52
CA LEU A 153 6.94 -14.92 -11.39
C LEU A 153 6.02 -13.74 -11.75
N MET A 154 6.53 -12.75 -12.48
CA MET A 154 5.74 -11.61 -12.94
C MET A 154 4.62 -12.04 -13.90
N THR A 155 4.91 -12.97 -14.83
CA THR A 155 3.92 -13.46 -15.80
C THR A 155 2.82 -14.25 -15.10
N ILE A 156 3.18 -15.15 -14.16
CA ILE A 156 2.21 -15.89 -13.37
C ILE A 156 1.35 -14.95 -12.52
N SER A 157 1.96 -13.96 -11.87
CA SER A 157 1.23 -12.98 -11.04
C SER A 157 0.17 -12.22 -11.86
N ASN A 158 0.51 -11.75 -13.04
CA ASN A 158 -0.45 -11.07 -13.93
C ASN A 158 -1.60 -12.00 -14.38
N LYS A 159 -1.29 -13.26 -14.67
CA LYS A 159 -2.32 -14.26 -15.04
C LYS A 159 -3.21 -14.60 -13.85
N MET A 160 -2.65 -14.67 -12.65
CA MET A 160 -3.40 -14.92 -11.42
C MET A 160 -4.33 -13.77 -11.07
N GLU A 161 -3.86 -12.51 -11.19
CA GLU A 161 -4.70 -11.33 -11.01
C GLU A 161 -5.94 -11.43 -11.91
N THR A 162 -5.75 -11.67 -13.21
CA THR A 162 -6.86 -11.84 -14.17
C THR A 162 -7.79 -13.00 -13.80
N ALA A 163 -7.23 -14.15 -13.36
CA ALA A 163 -8.02 -15.31 -12.98
C ALA A 163 -8.82 -15.09 -11.69
N MET A 164 -8.25 -14.37 -10.73
CA MET A 164 -8.92 -14.00 -9.47
C MET A 164 -10.03 -12.97 -9.71
N GLU A 165 -9.78 -11.97 -10.54
CA GLU A 165 -10.79 -10.97 -10.93
C GLU A 165 -11.97 -11.59 -11.69
N ALA A 166 -11.71 -12.56 -12.57
CA ALA A 166 -12.76 -13.30 -13.29
C ALA A 166 -13.72 -14.08 -12.37
N GLY A 167 -13.29 -14.36 -11.14
CA GLY A 167 -14.10 -15.03 -10.12
C GLY A 167 -14.94 -14.09 -9.25
N VAL A 168 -14.80 -12.77 -9.43
CA VAL A 168 -15.56 -11.77 -8.66
C VAL A 168 -17.00 -11.72 -9.16
N ASP A 169 -17.95 -11.75 -8.24
CA ASP A 169 -19.36 -11.57 -8.60
C ASP A 169 -19.61 -10.09 -8.92
N GLU A 170 -19.80 -9.81 -10.21
CA GLU A 170 -20.12 -8.45 -10.69
C GLU A 170 -21.60 -8.07 -10.48
N ASN A 171 -22.45 -9.04 -10.09
CA ASN A 171 -23.86 -8.81 -9.86
C ASN A 171 -24.11 -8.43 -8.39
N VAL A 172 -23.54 -7.31 -7.96
CA VAL A 172 -23.81 -6.75 -6.65
C VAL A 172 -25.18 -6.08 -6.69
N SER A 173 -26.09 -6.48 -5.78
CA SER A 173 -27.42 -5.85 -5.70
C SER A 173 -27.30 -4.40 -5.23
N ASP A 174 -28.28 -3.56 -5.60
CA ASP A 174 -28.33 -2.17 -5.09
C ASP A 174 -28.38 -2.12 -3.56
N GLU A 175 -28.93 -3.16 -2.92
CA GLU A 175 -29.01 -3.29 -1.46
C GLU A 175 -27.64 -3.60 -0.85
N ASP A 176 -26.84 -4.46 -1.49
CA ASP A 176 -25.50 -4.82 -1.04
C ASP A 176 -24.47 -3.70 -1.32
N ALA A 177 -24.70 -2.92 -2.39
CA ALA A 177 -23.87 -1.76 -2.75
C ALA A 177 -24.31 -0.48 -2.03
N ALA A 178 -25.43 -0.48 -1.32
CA ALA A 178 -25.98 0.72 -0.69
C ALA A 178 -25.07 1.23 0.41
N GLN A 179 -24.66 2.49 0.27
CA GLN A 179 -23.90 3.20 1.31
C GLN A 179 -24.74 4.32 1.91
N LYS A 180 -24.50 4.57 3.19
CA LYS A 180 -25.02 5.76 3.89
C LYS A 180 -24.08 6.93 3.62
N SER A 181 -24.64 8.15 3.60
CA SER A 181 -23.84 9.37 3.46
C SER A 181 -24.04 10.25 4.69
N MET A 182 -22.96 10.81 5.19
CA MET A 182 -22.97 11.78 6.29
C MET A 182 -22.22 13.05 5.92
N GLN A 183 -22.59 14.15 6.55
CA GLN A 183 -21.78 15.37 6.59
C GLN A 183 -21.26 15.57 8.02
N TYR A 184 -20.04 16.07 8.14
CA TYR A 184 -19.42 16.33 9.45
C TYR A 184 -18.50 17.54 9.41
N LEU A 185 -18.24 18.09 10.59
CA LEU A 185 -17.26 19.15 10.83
C LEU A 185 -16.16 18.62 11.73
N LEU A 186 -14.92 18.90 11.38
CA LEU A 186 -13.76 18.53 12.18
C LEU A 186 -13.18 19.76 12.86
N PHE A 187 -13.11 19.74 14.20
CA PHE A 187 -12.42 20.72 15.03
C PHE A 187 -11.10 20.08 15.50
N SER A 188 -9.99 20.54 14.94
CA SER A 188 -8.66 19.95 15.22
C SER A 188 -8.03 20.57 16.47
N TYR A 189 -7.46 19.72 17.33
CA TYR A 189 -6.60 20.14 18.44
C TYR A 189 -5.16 20.45 18.02
N THR A 190 -4.88 20.39 16.72
CA THR A 190 -3.59 20.77 16.15
C THR A 190 -3.77 21.92 15.17
N THR A 191 -2.81 22.80 15.13
CA THR A 191 -2.69 23.87 14.15
C THR A 191 -1.33 23.79 13.48
N THR A 192 -1.22 24.36 12.29
CA THR A 192 0.07 24.46 11.57
C THR A 192 0.50 25.90 11.57
N ASP A 193 1.73 26.17 11.99
CA ASP A 193 2.28 27.52 11.98
C ASP A 193 2.75 27.94 10.58
N ASP A 194 3.22 29.19 10.46
CA ASP A 194 3.70 29.75 9.20
C ASP A 194 4.96 29.06 8.65
N SER A 195 5.63 28.25 9.46
CA SER A 195 6.79 27.43 9.05
C SER A 195 6.40 26.02 8.59
N GLY A 196 5.12 25.65 8.74
CA GLY A 196 4.61 24.31 8.41
C GLY A 196 4.75 23.30 9.57
N GLU A 197 5.18 23.74 10.77
CA GLU A 197 5.24 22.87 11.94
C GLU A 197 3.85 22.71 12.58
N SER A 198 3.52 21.44 12.91
CA SER A 198 2.28 21.11 13.61
C SER A 198 2.44 21.37 15.11
N GLN A 199 1.55 22.18 15.68
CA GLN A 199 1.52 22.50 17.09
C GLN A 199 0.19 22.05 17.71
N THR A 200 0.26 21.44 18.89
CA THR A 200 -0.93 21.07 19.64
C THR A 200 -1.43 22.29 20.43
N LEU A 201 -2.73 22.52 20.40
CA LEU A 201 -3.38 23.59 21.17
C LEU A 201 -3.14 23.41 22.67
N SER A 202 -3.04 24.51 23.41
CA SER A 202 -3.03 24.51 24.86
C SER A 202 -4.37 24.02 25.44
N ASP A 203 -4.39 23.66 26.71
CA ASP A 203 -5.60 23.15 27.36
C ASP A 203 -6.73 24.18 27.39
N ASP A 204 -6.40 25.48 27.56
CA ASP A 204 -7.39 26.56 27.50
C ASP A 204 -7.98 26.72 26.08
N GLU A 205 -7.15 26.59 25.05
CA GLU A 205 -7.59 26.69 23.66
C GLU A 205 -8.45 25.45 23.26
N LYS A 206 -8.10 24.25 23.74
CA LYS A 206 -8.92 23.04 23.53
C LYS A 206 -10.29 23.20 24.19
N GLU A 207 -10.38 23.74 25.38
CA GLU A 207 -11.66 23.97 26.07
C GLU A 207 -12.52 25.03 25.36
N ALA A 208 -11.89 26.12 24.86
CA ALA A 208 -12.57 27.11 24.05
C ALA A 208 -13.09 26.49 22.73
N LEU A 209 -12.29 25.60 22.10
CA LEU A 209 -12.68 24.92 20.87
C LEU A 209 -13.86 23.95 21.11
N LYS A 210 -13.86 23.21 22.22
CA LYS A 210 -14.99 22.36 22.62
C LYS A 210 -16.27 23.16 22.82
N THR A 211 -16.16 24.33 23.48
CA THR A 211 -17.31 25.21 23.69
C THR A 211 -17.87 25.69 22.35
N THR A 212 -16.98 26.03 21.41
CA THR A 212 -17.37 26.42 20.05
C THR A 212 -18.05 25.27 19.30
N ALA A 213 -17.45 24.07 19.34
CA ALA A 213 -18.01 22.89 18.71
C ALA A 213 -19.42 22.54 19.28
N GLN A 214 -19.59 22.68 20.59
CA GLN A 214 -20.91 22.47 21.23
C GLN A 214 -21.95 23.49 20.75
N ALA A 215 -21.56 24.75 20.61
CA ALA A 215 -22.47 25.78 20.11
C ALA A 215 -22.90 25.51 18.66
N PHE A 216 -22.02 24.92 17.84
CA PHE A 216 -22.37 24.51 16.48
C PHE A 216 -23.27 23.27 16.46
N ASP A 217 -23.00 22.28 17.31
CA ASP A 217 -23.87 21.12 17.50
C ASP A 217 -25.32 21.55 17.89
N ASP A 218 -25.44 22.49 18.83
CA ASP A 218 -26.74 23.05 19.24
C ASP A 218 -27.49 23.74 18.08
N ARG A 219 -26.77 24.45 17.21
CA ARG A 219 -27.33 25.08 16.00
C ARG A 219 -27.83 24.05 14.99
N LEU A 220 -27.02 23.00 14.74
CA LEU A 220 -27.40 21.89 13.85
C LEU A 220 -28.63 21.15 14.40
N LYS A 221 -28.69 20.88 15.71
CA LYS A 221 -29.85 20.30 16.36
C LYS A 221 -31.07 21.22 16.31
N GLY A 222 -30.85 22.54 16.25
CA GLY A 222 -31.88 23.54 16.01
C GLY A 222 -32.40 23.58 14.57
N GLY A 223 -31.80 22.81 13.66
CA GLY A 223 -32.21 22.68 12.26
C GLY A 223 -31.52 23.64 11.31
N GLU A 224 -30.43 24.30 11.75
CA GLU A 224 -29.60 25.07 10.81
C GLU A 224 -28.86 24.13 9.83
N ASP A 225 -28.61 24.67 8.67
CA ASP A 225 -27.89 23.96 7.61
C ASP A 225 -26.39 23.82 7.92
N MET A 226 -25.81 22.63 7.59
CA MET A 226 -24.43 22.29 7.87
C MET A 226 -23.43 23.28 7.24
N GLU A 227 -23.66 23.69 5.98
CA GLU A 227 -22.78 24.62 5.29
C GLU A 227 -22.82 26.03 5.95
N THR A 228 -23.99 26.45 6.38
CA THR A 228 -24.17 27.72 7.10
C THR A 228 -23.42 27.71 8.43
N VAL A 229 -23.53 26.60 9.17
CA VAL A 229 -22.82 26.43 10.46
C VAL A 229 -21.32 26.34 10.24
N ALA A 230 -20.86 25.57 9.26
CA ALA A 230 -19.44 25.43 8.89
C ALA A 230 -18.81 26.77 8.52
N SER A 231 -19.48 27.55 7.66
CA SER A 231 -19.01 28.87 7.22
C SER A 231 -18.85 29.85 8.39
N ALA A 232 -19.75 29.79 9.37
CA ALA A 232 -19.67 30.61 10.58
C ALA A 232 -18.45 30.28 11.48
N ALA A 233 -17.93 29.04 11.36
CA ALA A 233 -16.73 28.56 12.04
C ALA A 233 -15.44 28.81 11.24
N GLY A 234 -15.54 29.27 10.01
CA GLY A 234 -14.41 29.27 9.08
C GLY A 234 -13.97 27.85 8.67
N LEU A 235 -14.85 26.86 8.81
CA LEU A 235 -14.63 25.48 8.47
C LEU A 235 -15.34 25.13 7.15
N THR A 236 -14.97 23.98 6.60
CA THR A 236 -15.66 23.38 5.45
C THR A 236 -16.33 22.10 5.88
N ALA A 237 -17.62 21.95 5.57
CA ALA A 237 -18.32 20.70 5.79
C ALA A 237 -17.72 19.60 4.91
N GLN A 238 -17.40 18.46 5.52
CA GLN A 238 -16.89 17.28 4.83
C GLN A 238 -18.03 16.29 4.61
N THR A 239 -17.96 15.53 3.53
CA THR A 239 -18.90 14.47 3.22
C THR A 239 -18.15 13.14 3.14
N ALA A 240 -18.70 12.11 3.78
CA ALA A 240 -18.22 10.75 3.67
C ALA A 240 -19.38 9.80 3.41
N THR A 241 -19.10 8.73 2.67
CA THR A 241 -19.98 7.57 2.55
C THR A 241 -19.43 6.42 3.38
N PHE A 242 -20.31 5.62 3.94
CA PHE A 242 -19.93 4.49 4.78
C PHE A 242 -20.97 3.36 4.75
N ASP A 243 -20.53 2.18 5.12
CA ASP A 243 -21.29 0.96 5.34
C ASP A 243 -20.90 0.31 6.69
N SER A 244 -21.33 -0.91 6.92
CA SER A 244 -21.06 -1.63 8.17
C SER A 244 -19.59 -2.05 8.37
N GLU A 245 -18.79 -2.02 7.31
CA GLU A 245 -17.37 -2.44 7.32
C GLU A 245 -16.41 -1.25 7.24
N SER A 246 -16.94 -0.06 7.01
CA SER A 246 -16.14 1.16 6.87
C SER A 246 -15.41 1.52 8.17
N THR A 247 -14.16 1.98 8.03
CA THR A 247 -13.31 2.42 9.14
C THR A 247 -12.78 3.84 8.97
N SER A 248 -13.03 4.45 7.82
CA SER A 248 -12.64 5.80 7.46
C SER A 248 -13.91 6.66 7.24
N PRO A 249 -13.93 7.92 7.65
CA PRO A 249 -12.81 8.71 8.20
C PRO A 249 -12.45 8.39 9.66
N ASP A 250 -13.38 7.90 10.45
CA ASP A 250 -13.15 7.50 11.84
C ASP A 250 -14.27 6.54 12.32
N LYS A 251 -13.92 5.50 13.09
CA LYS A 251 -14.87 4.46 13.53
C LYS A 251 -15.96 4.98 14.46
N ASP A 252 -15.61 5.89 15.38
CA ASP A 252 -16.55 6.41 16.35
C ASP A 252 -17.51 7.40 15.68
N LEU A 253 -17.00 8.17 14.70
CA LEU A 253 -17.80 9.04 13.85
C LEU A 253 -18.80 8.22 13.02
N ILE A 254 -18.36 7.12 12.41
CA ILE A 254 -19.21 6.21 11.64
C ILE A 254 -20.29 5.59 12.54
N ALA A 255 -19.91 5.10 13.71
CA ALA A 255 -20.86 4.50 14.67
C ALA A 255 -21.93 5.52 15.09
N ALA A 256 -21.53 6.75 15.40
CA ALA A 256 -22.46 7.81 15.75
C ALA A 256 -23.38 8.21 14.57
N ALA A 257 -22.86 8.23 13.36
CA ALA A 257 -23.63 8.48 12.15
C ALA A 257 -24.63 7.35 11.87
N ASP A 258 -24.22 6.11 12.09
CA ASP A 258 -25.07 4.93 11.88
C ASP A 258 -26.24 4.88 12.89
N GLU A 259 -25.95 5.14 14.16
CA GLU A 259 -26.96 5.20 15.22
C GLU A 259 -28.01 6.29 14.98
N ASN A 260 -27.58 7.42 14.43
CA ASN A 260 -28.44 8.57 14.15
C ASN A 260 -28.91 8.65 12.69
N TRP A 261 -28.68 7.60 11.89
CA TRP A 261 -28.97 7.62 10.47
C TRP A 261 -30.47 7.82 10.19
N GLY A 262 -30.75 8.73 9.25
CA GLY A 262 -32.09 9.03 8.78
C GLY A 262 -32.14 10.42 8.11
N ILE A 263 -33.10 10.61 7.22
CA ILE A 263 -33.23 11.88 6.47
C ILE A 263 -33.45 13.03 7.45
N GLY A 264 -32.57 14.03 7.41
CA GLY A 264 -32.64 15.23 8.23
C GLY A 264 -32.33 15.03 9.72
N LYS A 265 -31.69 13.90 10.09
CA LYS A 265 -31.21 13.71 11.45
C LYS A 265 -29.80 14.27 11.59
N ASN A 266 -29.59 15.01 12.68
CA ASN A 266 -28.30 15.50 13.09
C ASN A 266 -27.76 14.62 14.22
N GLY A 267 -26.51 14.22 14.09
CA GLY A 267 -25.78 13.48 15.13
C GLY A 267 -25.39 14.38 16.30
N GLY A 268 -24.61 13.84 17.21
CA GLY A 268 -24.06 14.58 18.34
C GLY A 268 -22.59 14.95 18.15
N LEU A 269 -22.07 15.67 19.12
CA LEU A 269 -20.65 15.97 19.24
C LEU A 269 -19.90 14.70 19.71
N LEU A 270 -18.85 14.33 18.98
CA LEU A 270 -17.84 13.36 19.41
C LEU A 270 -16.59 14.10 19.87
N ALA A 271 -16.03 13.73 21.03
CA ALA A 271 -14.87 14.40 21.66
C ALA A 271 -13.62 13.52 21.65
#